data_78a565295dfb76029824fe50fed5d016
#
_entry.id   78a565295dfb76029824fe50fed5d016
#
_cell.length_a   1.000
_cell.length_b   1.000
_cell.length_c   1.000
_cell.angle_alpha   90.00
_cell.angle_beta   90.00
_cell.angle_gamma   90.00
#
_symmetry.space_group_name_H-M   'P 1'
#
loop_
_entity.id
_entity.type
_entity.pdbx_description
1 polymer ?
#
loop_
_entity_poly.entity_id
_entity_poly.type
_entity_poly.pdbx_seq_one_letter_code
_entity_poly.pdbx_strand_id
1 'polypeptide(L)'
;DLAILCRMDRFSAQNLEFDRFACGDMRRHFQTLTEVCVGMKLSNKNPEILPGLNEYDFEGMYEAYGHVFGDNELFNIVQKDTSNKKNYYRLLRQILSAWVVDLIPDVPESWNDFQFRVKDSLNKIMSNSETGSKVLVIASGGSISALVGLVLGIPNSKVFDLNLQYLNTGVSHFFFNKQKINLSGFNSISHLQSKANRDLITYG
;
A
#
# COMPACT_ATOMS: atom_id res chain seq x y z
N ASP A 1 1.79 -4.43 -6.14
CA ASP A 1 1.20 -3.41 -5.25
C ASP A 1 0.17 -2.60 -6.01
N LEU A 2 -1.11 -2.80 -5.74
CA LEU A 2 -2.19 -2.12 -6.42
C LEU A 2 -3.26 -1.73 -5.40
N ALA A 3 -3.58 -0.44 -5.30
CA ALA A 3 -4.83 -0.01 -4.70
C ALA A 3 -5.66 0.74 -5.72
N ILE A 4 -6.91 0.44 -5.77
CA ILE A 4 -7.87 1.17 -6.60
C ILE A 4 -8.81 1.92 -5.68
N LEU A 5 -8.74 3.24 -5.69
CA LEU A 5 -9.78 4.11 -5.17
C LEU A 5 -10.81 4.31 -6.27
N CYS A 6 -11.90 3.57 -6.23
CA CYS A 6 -12.92 3.66 -7.27
C CYS A 6 -14.30 3.30 -6.73
N ARG A 7 -15.32 3.95 -7.27
CA ARG A 7 -16.67 3.46 -7.19
C ARG A 7 -16.82 2.30 -8.18
N MET A 8 -16.76 1.07 -7.70
CA MET A 8 -16.92 -0.11 -8.53
C MET A 8 -18.24 -0.80 -8.23
N ASP A 9 -19.18 -0.66 -9.13
CA ASP A 9 -20.23 -1.64 -9.27
C ASP A 9 -19.69 -2.77 -10.15
N ARG A 10 -19.23 -3.84 -9.50
CA ARG A 10 -18.74 -5.11 -10.09
C ARG A 10 -17.64 -4.97 -11.14
N PHE A 11 -16.54 -5.67 -10.92
CA PHE A 11 -15.58 -6.06 -11.96
C PHE A 11 -16.28 -6.96 -13.00
N SER A 12 -17.03 -6.39 -13.90
CA SER A 12 -17.17 -6.94 -15.23
C SER A 12 -16.12 -6.23 -16.10
N ALA A 13 -15.34 -6.97 -16.83
CA ALA A 13 -14.27 -6.46 -17.69
C ALA A 13 -14.76 -5.56 -18.84
N GLN A 14 -15.95 -4.98 -18.72
CA GLN A 14 -16.62 -4.22 -19.73
C GLN A 14 -17.08 -2.88 -19.13
N ASN A 15 -16.39 -1.81 -19.52
CA ASN A 15 -16.77 -0.40 -19.34
C ASN A 15 -16.46 0.25 -17.98
N LEU A 16 -15.37 -0.08 -17.28
CA LEU A 16 -14.87 0.78 -16.22
C LEU A 16 -14.11 1.96 -16.85
N GLU A 17 -14.71 3.12 -16.83
CA GLU A 17 -14.03 4.37 -17.18
C GLU A 17 -13.53 5.04 -15.90
N PHE A 18 -12.31 5.54 -15.93
CA PHE A 18 -11.72 6.35 -14.89
C PHE A 18 -11.52 7.77 -15.43
N ASP A 19 -11.91 8.75 -14.63
CA ASP A 19 -11.74 10.16 -14.95
C ASP A 19 -10.32 10.62 -14.67
N ARG A 20 -9.69 10.05 -13.64
CA ARG A 20 -8.35 10.42 -13.19
C ARG A 20 -7.53 9.20 -12.80
N PHE A 21 -6.21 9.39 -12.87
CA PHE A 21 -5.20 8.42 -12.50
C PHE A 21 -4.22 9.07 -11.54
N ALA A 22 -3.83 8.38 -10.47
CA ALA A 22 -2.78 8.81 -9.56
C ALA A 22 -1.88 7.63 -9.22
N CYS A 23 -0.61 7.88 -8.99
CA CYS A 23 0.31 6.85 -8.51
C CYS A 23 1.46 7.46 -7.71
N GLY A 24 2.13 6.64 -6.89
CA GLY A 24 3.45 7.00 -6.37
C GLY A 24 4.48 7.06 -7.50
N ASP A 25 5.69 7.53 -7.20
CA ASP A 25 6.76 7.69 -8.19
C ASP A 25 7.72 6.48 -8.27
N MET A 26 7.43 5.39 -7.56
CA MET A 26 8.23 4.17 -7.67
C MET A 26 8.04 3.51 -9.05
N ARG A 27 9.13 2.98 -9.61
CA ARG A 27 9.11 2.29 -10.91
C ARG A 27 7.99 1.23 -11.01
N ARG A 28 7.78 0.45 -9.96
CA ARG A 28 6.73 -0.58 -9.92
C ARG A 28 5.32 0.00 -10.01
N HIS A 29 5.09 1.23 -9.53
CA HIS A 29 3.78 1.90 -9.65
C HIS A 29 3.46 2.21 -11.11
N PHE A 30 4.42 2.76 -11.86
CA PHE A 30 4.25 3.03 -13.29
C PHE A 30 4.05 1.75 -14.10
N GLN A 31 4.83 0.70 -13.79
CA GLN A 31 4.68 -0.61 -14.46
C GLN A 31 3.28 -1.17 -14.22
N THR A 32 2.81 -1.18 -12.97
CA THR A 32 1.47 -1.65 -12.62
C THR A 32 0.38 -0.83 -13.31
N LEU A 33 0.49 0.51 -13.30
CA LEU A 33 -0.48 1.37 -13.98
C LEU A 33 -0.54 1.07 -15.48
N THR A 34 0.62 0.90 -16.11
CA THR A 34 0.71 0.59 -17.54
C THR A 34 -0.02 -0.71 -17.86
N GLU A 35 0.27 -1.79 -17.12
CA GLU A 35 -0.36 -3.10 -17.33
C GLU A 35 -1.87 -3.06 -17.07
N VAL A 36 -2.31 -2.33 -16.05
CA VAL A 36 -3.74 -2.13 -15.79
C VAL A 36 -4.42 -1.39 -16.95
N CYS A 37 -3.80 -0.31 -17.45
CA CYS A 37 -4.33 0.42 -18.60
C CYS A 37 -4.41 -0.47 -19.86
N VAL A 38 -3.39 -1.28 -20.12
CA VAL A 38 -3.39 -2.24 -21.24
C VAL A 38 -4.51 -3.27 -21.08
N GLY A 39 -4.62 -3.89 -19.90
CA GLY A 39 -5.64 -4.92 -19.62
C GLY A 39 -7.07 -4.38 -19.72
N MET A 40 -7.29 -3.14 -19.33
CA MET A 40 -8.59 -2.45 -19.38
C MET A 40 -8.85 -1.74 -20.72
N LYS A 41 -7.91 -1.80 -21.68
CA LYS A 41 -7.99 -1.06 -22.97
C LYS A 41 -8.19 0.44 -22.79
N LEU A 42 -7.63 1.00 -21.72
CA LEU A 42 -7.66 2.44 -21.47
C LEU A 42 -6.54 3.11 -22.26
N SER A 43 -6.84 4.28 -22.84
CA SER A 43 -5.78 5.11 -23.42
C SER A 43 -4.79 5.49 -22.33
N ASN A 44 -3.49 5.46 -22.64
CA ASN A 44 -2.43 5.87 -21.73
C ASN A 44 -2.70 7.30 -21.24
N LYS A 45 -3.02 7.45 -19.95
CA LYS A 45 -3.31 8.74 -19.33
C LYS A 45 -2.16 9.08 -18.40
N ASN A 46 -1.75 10.36 -18.41
CA ASN A 46 -0.72 10.85 -17.50
C ASN A 46 -1.27 10.83 -16.06
N PRO A 47 -0.72 10.02 -15.15
CA PRO A 47 -1.18 10.00 -13.77
C PRO A 47 -0.70 11.26 -13.03
N GLU A 48 -1.44 11.69 -12.04
CA GLU A 48 -0.95 12.58 -11.00
C GLU A 48 0.07 11.82 -10.15
N ILE A 49 1.29 12.36 -10.07
CA ILE A 49 2.38 11.73 -9.32
C ILE A 49 2.35 12.23 -7.88
N LEU A 50 2.16 11.30 -6.95
CA LEU A 50 2.04 11.55 -5.53
C LEU A 50 3.04 10.68 -4.76
N PRO A 51 4.27 11.16 -4.50
CA PRO A 51 5.30 10.38 -3.78
C PRO A 51 4.85 9.90 -2.40
N GLY A 52 3.88 10.58 -1.78
CA GLY A 52 3.28 10.13 -0.54
C GLY A 52 2.56 8.77 -0.60
N LEU A 53 2.33 8.22 -1.81
CA LEU A 53 1.80 6.87 -2.02
C LEU A 53 2.87 5.78 -2.11
N ASN A 54 4.16 6.15 -2.00
CA ASN A 54 5.27 5.20 -1.99
C ASN A 54 5.27 4.34 -0.73
N GLU A 55 5.95 3.20 -0.85
CA GLU A 55 6.25 2.36 0.31
C GLU A 55 7.19 3.08 1.27
N TYR A 56 7.19 2.69 2.53
CA TYR A 56 8.22 3.05 3.49
C TYR A 56 9.56 2.37 3.13
N ASP A 57 10.66 2.98 3.51
CA ASP A 57 12.00 2.43 3.32
C ASP A 57 12.31 1.38 4.40
N PHE A 58 11.94 0.12 4.12
CA PHE A 58 12.19 -0.97 5.04
C PHE A 58 13.69 -1.28 5.19
N GLU A 59 14.47 -1.13 4.13
CA GLU A 59 15.91 -1.40 4.16
C GLU A 59 16.61 -0.45 5.12
N GLY A 60 16.37 0.84 5.00
CA GLY A 60 16.91 1.84 5.92
C GLY A 60 16.41 1.65 7.36
N MET A 61 15.15 1.24 7.56
CA MET A 61 14.66 0.89 8.91
C MET A 61 15.33 -0.36 9.48
N TYR A 62 15.60 -1.37 8.66
CA TYR A 62 16.31 -2.58 9.07
C TYR A 62 17.73 -2.26 9.53
N GLU A 63 18.44 -1.40 8.79
CA GLU A 63 19.77 -0.92 9.16
C GLU A 63 19.75 -0.13 10.48
N ALA A 64 18.86 0.86 10.59
CA ALA A 64 18.69 1.65 11.80
C ALA A 64 18.35 0.77 13.03
N TYR A 65 17.45 -0.21 12.85
CA TYR A 65 17.12 -1.19 13.88
C TYR A 65 18.35 -2.00 14.33
N GLY A 66 19.16 -2.43 13.36
CA GLY A 66 20.41 -3.17 13.63
C GLY A 66 21.43 -2.39 14.45
N HIS A 67 21.51 -1.08 14.28
CA HIS A 67 22.40 -0.23 15.07
C HIS A 67 22.03 -0.19 16.56
N VAL A 68 20.75 -0.27 16.88
CA VAL A 68 20.23 -0.16 18.27
C VAL A 68 19.99 -1.54 18.90
N PHE A 69 19.50 -2.48 18.12
CA PHE A 69 19.05 -3.79 18.58
C PHE A 69 19.88 -4.93 17.96
N GLY A 70 21.11 -4.65 17.53
CA GLY A 70 22.00 -5.63 16.88
C GLY A 70 22.32 -6.86 17.73
N ASP A 71 22.22 -6.77 19.06
CA ASP A 71 22.36 -7.90 19.98
C ASP A 71 21.10 -8.79 20.07
N ASN A 72 20.01 -8.41 19.38
CA ASN A 72 18.79 -9.20 19.36
C ASN A 72 19.01 -10.56 18.68
N GLU A 73 18.68 -11.64 19.36
CA GLU A 73 18.90 -13.00 18.86
C GLU A 73 18.23 -13.24 17.50
N LEU A 74 16.97 -12.79 17.34
CA LEU A 74 16.21 -12.96 16.09
C LEU A 74 16.84 -12.14 14.94
N PHE A 75 17.33 -10.92 15.23
CA PHE A 75 18.05 -10.11 14.24
C PHE A 75 19.30 -10.84 13.74
N ASN A 76 20.10 -11.37 14.65
CA ASN A 76 21.31 -12.13 14.30
C ASN A 76 21.02 -13.42 13.51
N ILE A 77 19.92 -14.10 13.83
CA ILE A 77 19.48 -15.30 13.07
C ILE A 77 19.12 -14.91 11.64
N VAL A 78 18.30 -13.87 11.45
CA VAL A 78 17.87 -13.43 10.13
C VAL A 78 19.03 -12.84 9.31
N GLN A 79 19.95 -12.12 9.94
CA GLN A 79 21.14 -11.60 9.25
C GLN A 79 22.00 -12.73 8.66
N LYS A 80 22.08 -13.88 9.33
CA LYS A 80 22.83 -15.07 8.85
C LYS A 80 22.08 -15.88 7.82
N ASP A 81 20.76 -15.94 7.91
CA ASP A 81 19.90 -16.72 7.01
C ASP A 81 18.56 -16.02 6.75
N THR A 82 18.51 -15.28 5.64
CA THR A 82 17.29 -14.60 5.18
C THR A 82 16.29 -15.54 4.51
N SER A 83 16.67 -16.79 4.22
CA SER A 83 15.80 -17.75 3.53
C SER A 83 14.67 -18.29 4.44
N ASN A 84 14.86 -18.23 5.74
CA ASN A 84 13.85 -18.62 6.73
C ASN A 84 12.74 -17.57 6.83
N LYS A 85 11.72 -17.71 5.97
CA LYS A 85 10.59 -16.78 5.90
C LYS A 85 9.91 -16.54 7.26
N LYS A 86 9.77 -17.57 8.11
CA LYS A 86 9.14 -17.43 9.41
C LYS A 86 9.91 -16.46 10.32
N ASN A 87 11.22 -16.60 10.41
CA ASN A 87 12.06 -15.72 11.22
C ASN A 87 12.12 -14.31 10.60
N TYR A 88 12.20 -14.21 9.28
CA TYR A 88 12.14 -12.94 8.57
C TYR A 88 10.83 -12.17 8.90
N TYR A 89 9.66 -12.79 8.78
CA TYR A 89 8.38 -12.14 9.11
C TYR A 89 8.24 -11.78 10.60
N ARG A 90 8.84 -12.56 11.49
CA ARG A 90 8.86 -12.21 12.92
C ARG A 90 9.71 -10.97 13.17
N LEU A 91 10.89 -10.88 12.55
CA LEU A 91 11.75 -9.71 12.66
C LEU A 91 11.11 -8.49 12.02
N LEU A 92 10.55 -8.61 10.81
CA LEU A 92 9.78 -7.57 10.15
C LEU A 92 8.72 -6.99 11.08
N ARG A 93 7.94 -7.84 11.73
CA ARG A 93 6.92 -7.41 12.70
C ARG A 93 7.51 -6.68 13.92
N GLN A 94 8.67 -7.11 14.42
CA GLN A 94 9.37 -6.42 15.52
C GLN A 94 9.83 -5.02 15.11
N ILE A 95 10.46 -4.89 13.95
CA ILE A 95 10.92 -3.61 13.40
C ILE A 95 9.74 -2.66 13.22
N LEU A 96 8.68 -3.09 12.54
CA LEU A 96 7.50 -2.27 12.31
C LEU A 96 6.82 -1.87 13.62
N SER A 97 6.77 -2.76 14.61
CA SER A 97 6.21 -2.42 15.92
C SER A 97 7.04 -1.38 16.67
N ALA A 98 8.37 -1.47 16.58
CA ALA A 98 9.28 -0.49 17.17
C ALA A 98 9.21 0.87 16.46
N TRP A 99 9.08 0.86 15.13
CA TRP A 99 8.92 2.07 14.31
C TRP A 99 7.67 2.87 14.68
N VAL A 100 6.53 2.19 14.84
CA VAL A 100 5.25 2.83 15.20
C VAL A 100 5.29 3.60 16.52
N VAL A 101 6.10 3.15 17.46
CA VAL A 101 6.22 3.76 18.79
C VAL A 101 7.52 4.56 18.94
N ASP A 102 8.17 4.88 17.81
CA ASP A 102 9.35 5.74 17.72
C ASP A 102 10.55 5.25 18.57
N LEU A 103 10.74 3.92 18.61
CA LEU A 103 11.84 3.29 19.35
C LEU A 103 13.12 3.11 18.51
N ILE A 104 13.08 3.37 17.21
CA ILE A 104 14.24 3.25 16.32
C ILE A 104 14.68 4.67 15.95
N PRO A 105 15.82 5.17 16.50
CA PRO A 105 16.36 6.45 16.08
C PRO A 105 16.93 6.36 14.66
N ASP A 106 17.12 7.52 14.03
CA ASP A 106 17.77 7.67 12.72
C ASP A 106 17.13 6.87 11.58
N VAL A 107 15.84 6.55 11.71
CA VAL A 107 15.08 5.95 10.60
C VAL A 107 14.96 6.94 9.44
N PRO A 108 14.92 6.47 8.18
CA PRO A 108 14.74 7.35 7.02
C PRO A 108 13.48 8.21 7.09
N GLU A 109 12.42 7.69 7.71
CA GLU A 109 11.14 8.37 7.87
C GLU A 109 10.45 7.90 9.16
N SER A 110 9.93 8.82 9.97
CA SER A 110 9.14 8.45 11.14
C SER A 110 7.76 7.91 10.72
N TRP A 111 7.13 7.12 11.62
CA TRP A 111 5.75 6.66 11.39
C TRP A 111 4.77 7.82 11.18
N ASN A 112 4.96 8.89 11.92
CA ASN A 112 4.09 10.07 11.81
C ASN A 112 4.26 10.78 10.45
N ASP A 113 5.49 10.90 9.93
CA ASP A 113 5.75 11.49 8.63
C ASP A 113 5.18 10.62 7.50
N PHE A 114 5.35 9.28 7.62
CA PHE A 114 4.73 8.32 6.71
C PHE A 114 3.21 8.48 6.64
N GLN A 115 2.54 8.48 7.81
CA GLN A 115 1.09 8.69 7.87
C GLN A 115 0.68 10.06 7.30
N PHE A 116 1.47 11.10 7.60
CA PHE A 116 1.20 12.45 7.13
C PHE A 116 1.24 12.53 5.59
N ARG A 117 2.29 11.99 4.95
CA ARG A 117 2.39 12.03 3.48
C ARG A 117 1.32 11.19 2.78
N VAL A 118 0.92 10.05 3.35
CA VAL A 118 -0.19 9.24 2.85
C VAL A 118 -1.50 10.02 2.93
N LYS A 119 -1.78 10.65 4.07
CA LYS A 119 -2.97 11.47 4.29
C LYS A 119 -3.00 12.70 3.37
N ASP A 120 -1.86 13.36 3.18
CA ASP A 120 -1.74 14.51 2.28
C ASP A 120 -2.03 14.11 0.82
N SER A 121 -1.50 12.98 0.37
CA SER A 121 -1.79 12.43 -0.95
C SER A 121 -3.29 12.13 -1.14
N LEU A 122 -3.92 11.53 -0.13
CA LEU A 122 -5.36 11.31 -0.14
C LEU A 122 -6.13 12.62 -0.25
N ASN A 123 -5.78 13.63 0.55
CA ASN A 123 -6.44 14.94 0.53
C ASN A 123 -6.32 15.62 -0.85
N LYS A 124 -5.16 15.51 -1.50
CA LYS A 124 -4.96 16.00 -2.87
C LYS A 124 -5.89 15.30 -3.85
N ILE A 125 -6.00 13.96 -3.78
CA ILE A 125 -6.91 13.20 -4.62
C ILE A 125 -8.34 13.65 -4.41
N MET A 126 -8.79 13.78 -3.16
CA MET A 126 -10.17 14.14 -2.81
C MET A 126 -10.50 15.58 -3.24
N SER A 127 -9.61 16.55 -2.95
CA SER A 127 -9.84 17.97 -3.25
C SER A 127 -9.88 18.26 -4.75
N ASN A 128 -9.04 17.56 -5.52
CA ASN A 128 -8.94 17.73 -6.98
C ASN A 128 -10.00 16.93 -7.75
N SER A 129 -10.88 16.19 -7.07
CA SER A 129 -11.91 15.38 -7.73
C SER A 129 -13.25 16.10 -7.77
N GLU A 130 -13.91 16.03 -8.92
CA GLU A 130 -15.29 16.47 -9.08
C GLU A 130 -16.27 15.45 -8.49
N THR A 131 -17.50 15.88 -8.25
CA THR A 131 -18.55 15.00 -7.76
C THR A 131 -18.83 13.85 -8.75
N GLY A 132 -18.74 12.63 -8.28
CA GLY A 132 -18.95 11.44 -9.11
C GLY A 132 -17.71 10.93 -9.83
N SER A 133 -16.55 11.63 -9.73
CA SER A 133 -15.30 11.19 -10.34
C SER A 133 -14.87 9.82 -9.84
N LYS A 134 -14.35 9.02 -10.77
CA LYS A 134 -13.69 7.74 -10.50
C LYS A 134 -12.19 7.91 -10.66
N VAL A 135 -11.45 7.64 -9.61
CA VAL A 135 -9.98 7.77 -9.60
C VAL A 135 -9.35 6.40 -9.43
N LEU A 136 -8.49 6.02 -10.38
CA LEU A 136 -7.62 4.87 -10.21
C LEU A 136 -6.32 5.31 -9.54
N VAL A 137 -5.99 4.67 -8.43
CA VAL A 137 -4.77 4.97 -7.66
C VAL A 137 -3.90 3.73 -7.58
N ILE A 138 -2.63 3.87 -7.93
CA ILE A 138 -1.62 2.83 -7.75
C ILE A 138 -0.70 3.24 -6.61
N ALA A 139 -0.64 2.41 -5.58
CA ALA A 139 0.14 2.67 -4.37
C ALA A 139 0.74 1.37 -3.81
N SER A 140 1.62 1.48 -2.84
CA SER A 140 2.22 0.35 -2.15
C SER A 140 1.33 -0.19 -1.03
N GLY A 141 1.55 -1.44 -0.63
CA GLY A 141 0.77 -2.13 0.39
C GLY A 141 0.77 -1.42 1.74
N GLY A 142 1.93 -0.90 2.16
CA GLY A 142 2.05 -0.13 3.40
C GLY A 142 1.24 1.17 3.36
N SER A 143 1.31 1.93 2.26
CA SER A 143 0.54 3.17 2.08
C SER A 143 -0.95 2.91 2.07
N ILE A 144 -1.40 1.84 1.40
CA ILE A 144 -2.82 1.45 1.38
C ILE A 144 -3.29 1.06 2.79
N SER A 145 -2.49 0.27 3.50
CA SER A 145 -2.81 -0.17 4.86
C SER A 145 -2.86 1.01 5.84
N ALA A 146 -1.94 1.96 5.71
CA ALA A 146 -1.96 3.21 6.48
C ALA A 146 -3.22 4.03 6.16
N LEU A 147 -3.61 4.13 4.88
CA LEU A 147 -4.85 4.80 4.47
C LEU A 147 -6.08 4.13 5.08
N VAL A 148 -6.17 2.80 5.01
CA VAL A 148 -7.27 2.04 5.63
C VAL A 148 -7.29 2.27 7.14
N GLY A 149 -6.11 2.29 7.79
CA GLY A 149 -5.97 2.59 9.20
C GLY A 149 -6.53 3.97 9.57
N LEU A 150 -6.17 4.99 8.80
CA LEU A 150 -6.67 6.36 8.95
C LEU A 150 -8.20 6.45 8.77
N VAL A 151 -8.73 5.80 7.73
CA VAL A 151 -10.16 5.84 7.41
C VAL A 151 -11.01 5.12 8.46
N LEU A 152 -10.53 4.01 8.99
CA LEU A 152 -11.25 3.21 9.99
C LEU A 152 -10.95 3.63 11.44
N GLY A 153 -9.94 4.49 11.67
CA GLY A 153 -9.52 4.88 13.01
C GLY A 153 -8.95 3.73 13.85
N ILE A 154 -8.30 2.75 13.20
CA ILE A 154 -7.74 1.61 13.92
C ILE A 154 -6.38 1.97 14.56
N PRO A 155 -5.99 1.34 15.67
CA PRO A 155 -4.70 1.58 16.30
C PRO A 155 -3.53 1.33 15.34
N ASN A 156 -2.50 2.18 15.38
CA ASN A 156 -1.32 2.07 14.53
C ASN A 156 -0.67 0.67 14.56
N SER A 157 -0.63 0.03 15.75
CA SER A 157 -0.12 -1.33 15.91
C SER A 157 -0.87 -2.39 15.10
N LYS A 158 -2.09 -2.09 14.62
CA LYS A 158 -2.91 -2.99 13.80
C LYS A 158 -2.81 -2.71 12.31
N VAL A 159 -2.27 -1.55 11.92
CA VAL A 159 -2.07 -1.21 10.50
C VAL A 159 -1.12 -2.22 9.83
N PHE A 160 -0.10 -2.68 10.54
CA PHE A 160 0.83 -3.67 9.99
C PHE A 160 0.24 -5.07 9.87
N ASP A 161 -0.72 -5.42 10.72
CA ASP A 161 -1.46 -6.68 10.53
C ASP A 161 -2.21 -6.68 9.20
N LEU A 162 -2.69 -5.51 8.75
CA LEU A 162 -3.27 -5.34 7.41
C LEU A 162 -2.21 -5.39 6.32
N ASN A 163 -1.10 -4.68 6.51
CA ASN A 163 -0.02 -4.62 5.53
C ASN A 163 0.60 -6.00 5.25
N LEU A 164 0.90 -6.76 6.30
CA LEU A 164 1.49 -8.11 6.17
C LEU A 164 0.54 -9.15 5.53
N GLN A 165 -0.75 -8.84 5.43
CA GLN A 165 -1.75 -9.67 4.76
C GLN A 165 -2.14 -9.11 3.39
N TYR A 166 -1.55 -7.98 2.97
CA TYR A 166 -1.89 -7.38 1.69
C TYR A 166 -1.38 -8.26 0.55
N LEU A 167 -2.25 -8.55 -0.40
CA LEU A 167 -1.92 -9.38 -1.55
C LEU A 167 -1.47 -8.49 -2.71
N ASN A 168 -0.48 -8.96 -3.46
CA ASN A 168 -0.08 -8.28 -4.68
C ASN A 168 -1.27 -8.17 -5.63
N THR A 169 -1.44 -7.01 -6.25
CA THR A 169 -2.61 -6.65 -7.05
C THR A 169 -3.94 -6.63 -6.29
N GLY A 170 -3.90 -6.62 -4.95
CA GLY A 170 -5.08 -6.47 -4.12
C GLY A 170 -5.77 -5.12 -4.36
N VAL A 171 -7.08 -5.14 -4.52
CA VAL A 171 -7.89 -3.96 -4.79
C VAL A 171 -8.60 -3.51 -3.53
N SER A 172 -8.39 -2.27 -3.14
CA SER A 172 -9.16 -1.62 -2.06
C SER A 172 -10.04 -0.54 -2.64
N HIS A 173 -11.28 -0.51 -2.20
CA HIS A 173 -12.31 0.35 -2.75
C HIS A 173 -12.84 1.32 -1.70
N PHE A 174 -12.92 2.61 -2.07
CA PHE A 174 -13.41 3.66 -1.20
C PHE A 174 -14.46 4.50 -1.89
N PHE A 175 -15.46 4.95 -1.11
CA PHE A 175 -16.33 6.05 -1.49
C PHE A 175 -15.85 7.32 -0.84
N PHE A 176 -15.73 8.39 -1.59
CA PHE A 176 -15.25 9.65 -1.05
C PHE A 176 -15.99 10.87 -1.64
N ASN A 177 -15.91 11.96 -0.92
CA ASN A 177 -16.19 13.32 -1.38
C ASN A 177 -15.11 14.25 -0.82
N LYS A 178 -15.25 15.56 -1.01
CA LYS A 178 -14.23 16.54 -0.54
C LYS A 178 -13.99 16.54 0.99
N GLN A 179 -14.88 15.95 1.80
CA GLN A 179 -14.85 16.02 3.26
C GLN A 179 -14.76 14.65 3.94
N LYS A 180 -15.25 13.61 3.28
CA LYS A 180 -15.39 12.26 3.87
C LYS A 180 -14.90 11.19 2.92
N ILE A 181 -14.36 10.15 3.50
CA ILE A 181 -13.98 8.91 2.82
C ILE A 181 -14.44 7.71 3.64
N ASN A 182 -14.94 6.69 2.98
CA ASN A 182 -15.39 5.44 3.60
C ASN A 182 -14.81 4.26 2.83
N LEU A 183 -14.33 3.26 3.57
CA LEU A 183 -13.90 1.99 2.99
C LEU A 183 -15.12 1.17 2.59
N SER A 184 -15.13 0.68 1.36
CA SER A 184 -16.16 -0.21 0.83
C SER A 184 -15.68 -1.64 0.62
N GLY A 185 -14.40 -1.83 0.34
CA GLY A 185 -13.77 -3.13 0.17
C GLY A 185 -12.27 -3.04 0.40
N PHE A 186 -11.68 -4.11 0.92
CA PHE A 186 -10.26 -4.18 1.22
C PHE A 186 -9.62 -5.42 0.62
N ASN A 187 -8.47 -5.26 -0.01
CA ASN A 187 -7.57 -6.33 -0.44
C ASN A 187 -8.26 -7.41 -1.30
N SER A 188 -9.19 -7.04 -2.18
CA SER A 188 -9.90 -7.97 -3.05
C SER A 188 -9.01 -8.40 -4.21
N ILE A 189 -8.94 -9.71 -4.44
CA ILE A 189 -8.22 -10.34 -5.56
C ILE A 189 -9.17 -11.12 -6.47
N SER A 190 -10.40 -10.68 -6.61
CA SER A 190 -11.44 -11.38 -7.40
C SER A 190 -11.00 -11.69 -8.84
N HIS A 191 -10.12 -10.89 -9.43
CA HIS A 191 -9.54 -11.09 -10.74
C HIS A 191 -8.56 -12.28 -10.80
N LEU A 192 -8.03 -12.75 -9.65
CA LEU A 192 -7.12 -13.91 -9.54
C LEU A 192 -7.81 -15.18 -9.02
N GLN A 193 -9.11 -15.15 -8.75
CA GLN A 193 -9.81 -16.30 -8.13
C GLN A 193 -10.07 -17.48 -9.08
N SER A 194 -9.79 -17.33 -10.38
CA SER A 194 -9.88 -18.47 -11.31
C SER A 194 -8.82 -19.54 -10.97
N LYS A 195 -9.12 -20.80 -11.24
CA LYS A 195 -8.16 -21.91 -10.99
C LYS A 195 -6.81 -21.68 -11.72
N ALA A 196 -6.83 -21.08 -12.90
CA ALA A 196 -5.66 -20.81 -13.71
C ALA A 196 -4.74 -19.73 -13.10
N ASN A 197 -5.25 -18.86 -12.24
CA ASN A 197 -4.52 -17.69 -11.71
C ASN A 197 -4.11 -17.85 -10.24
N ARG A 198 -4.42 -18.99 -9.60
CA ARG A 198 -4.13 -19.17 -8.16
C ARG A 198 -2.65 -19.05 -7.81
N ASP A 199 -1.79 -19.53 -8.69
CA ASP A 199 -0.33 -19.51 -8.49
C ASP A 199 0.26 -18.08 -8.61
N LEU A 200 -0.53 -17.13 -9.11
CA LEU A 200 -0.16 -15.71 -9.20
C LEU A 200 -0.45 -14.95 -7.88
N ILE A 201 -1.14 -15.56 -6.94
CA ILE A 201 -1.46 -14.94 -5.66
C ILE A 201 -0.21 -14.94 -4.79
N THR A 202 0.32 -13.75 -4.52
CA THR A 202 1.48 -13.54 -3.67
C THR A 202 1.21 -12.42 -2.67
N TYR A 203 1.99 -12.39 -1.60
CA TYR A 203 1.95 -11.30 -0.62
C TYR A 203 2.89 -10.17 -1.03
N GLY A 204 2.53 -8.94 -0.71
CA GLY A 204 3.34 -7.74 -0.91
C GLY A 204 4.45 -7.58 0.09
#